data_5bf891a67f6fd450bdc941b23f3c497f
#
_entry.id   5bf891a67f6fd450bdc941b23f3c497f
#
_cell.length_a   1.000
_cell.length_b   1.000
_cell.length_c   1.000
_cell.angle_alpha   90.00
_cell.angle_beta   90.00
_cell.angle_gamma   90.00
#
_symmetry.space_group_name_H-M   'P 1'
#
loop_
_entity.id
_entity.type
_entity.pdbx_description
1 polymer ?
#
loop_
_entity_poly.entity_id
_entity_poly.type
_entity_poly.pdbx_seq_one_letter_code
_entity_poly.pdbx_strand_id
1 'polypeptide(L)'
;EEAGIDGQKILVSDAAFKAGVTSPAGLDGKTWAVTQAGSSFHYMGSKIAAKENAKLSFKPLQKVGAIIGAMKSGQVDAWSIVPHIAKPLDKGGAVHIIGNVADYIPNYQVTVVFTSADNAANQRTNSEAFLRAFSRGAADFNAALVDKTLGEAAAEDMVKLVHKYVYVDRPYEKAAPSIRNGA
;
A
#
# COMPACT_ATOMS: atom_id res chain seq x y z
N GLU A 1 9.89 4.13 -2.08
CA GLU A 1 9.03 5.32 -1.94
C GLU A 1 9.92 6.53 -1.70
N GLU A 2 9.85 7.50 -2.55
CA GLU A 2 10.59 8.75 -2.44
C GLU A 2 9.79 9.77 -1.64
N ALA A 3 10.48 10.72 -1.00
CA ALA A 3 9.83 11.82 -0.32
C ALA A 3 9.05 12.67 -1.34
N GLY A 4 7.79 13.00 -1.00
CA GLY A 4 6.90 13.77 -1.87
C GLY A 4 6.02 12.96 -2.82
N ILE A 5 6.25 11.65 -2.94
CA ILE A 5 5.33 10.74 -3.63
C ILE A 5 4.24 10.29 -2.67
N ASP A 6 3.01 10.16 -3.20
CA ASP A 6 1.86 9.67 -2.43
C ASP A 6 1.96 8.15 -2.19
N GLY A 7 2.89 7.77 -1.34
CA GLY A 7 3.20 6.40 -0.98
C GLY A 7 2.36 5.85 0.18
N GLN A 8 2.83 4.76 0.78
CA GLN A 8 2.13 4.08 1.85
C GLN A 8 1.88 4.98 3.07
N LYS A 9 0.69 4.85 3.64
CA LYS A 9 0.21 5.63 4.77
C LYS A 9 0.33 4.84 6.06
N ILE A 10 0.59 5.55 7.16
CA ILE A 10 0.50 5.04 8.51
C ILE A 10 -0.90 5.36 9.01
N LEU A 11 -1.62 4.32 9.45
CA LEU A 11 -3.01 4.40 9.89
C LEU A 11 -3.14 4.03 11.35
N VAL A 12 -4.09 4.66 12.03
CA VAL A 12 -4.60 4.20 13.33
C VAL A 12 -6.11 3.97 13.27
N SER A 13 -6.60 3.08 14.12
CA SER A 13 -8.05 2.87 14.32
C SER A 13 -8.70 4.13 14.87
N ASP A 14 -10.00 4.33 14.62
CA ASP A 14 -10.74 5.44 15.19
C ASP A 14 -10.69 5.44 16.74
N ALA A 15 -10.70 4.25 17.36
CA ALA A 15 -10.54 4.11 18.80
C ALA A 15 -9.17 4.62 19.30
N ALA A 16 -8.08 4.25 18.64
CA ALA A 16 -6.73 4.71 18.99
C ALA A 16 -6.58 6.22 18.75
N PHE A 17 -7.15 6.73 17.64
CA PHE A 17 -7.14 8.17 17.34
C PHE A 17 -7.85 8.99 18.42
N LYS A 18 -9.06 8.59 18.82
CA LYS A 18 -9.81 9.20 19.93
C LYS A 18 -9.13 9.10 21.27
N ALA A 19 -8.29 8.07 21.46
CA ALA A 19 -7.43 7.94 22.64
C ALA A 19 -6.15 8.79 22.57
N GLY A 20 -5.99 9.64 21.55
CA GLY A 20 -4.90 10.60 21.43
C GLY A 20 -3.73 10.19 20.54
N VAL A 21 -3.81 9.05 19.83
CA VAL A 21 -2.77 8.62 18.88
C VAL A 21 -2.98 9.34 17.55
N THR A 22 -2.51 10.58 17.47
CA THR A 22 -2.69 11.46 16.30
C THR A 22 -1.43 11.59 15.42
N SER A 23 -0.31 11.00 15.86
CA SER A 23 0.95 10.96 15.12
C SER A 23 1.69 9.65 15.42
N PRO A 24 2.69 9.25 14.62
CA PRO A 24 3.48 8.06 14.88
C PRO A 24 4.22 8.05 16.23
N ALA A 25 4.55 9.21 16.78
CA ALA A 25 5.13 9.34 18.13
C ALA A 25 4.21 8.78 19.25
N GLY A 26 2.91 8.71 19.02
CA GLY A 26 1.93 8.15 19.97
C GLY A 26 1.78 6.61 19.91
N LEU A 27 2.60 5.91 19.14
CA LEU A 27 2.45 4.48 18.89
C LEU A 27 3.06 3.58 20.00
N ASP A 28 3.70 4.15 21.02
CA ASP A 28 4.28 3.33 22.10
C ASP A 28 3.22 2.48 22.82
N GLY A 29 3.54 1.21 23.04
CA GLY A 29 2.64 0.22 23.65
C GLY A 29 1.45 -0.22 22.79
N LYS A 30 1.36 0.22 21.51
CA LYS A 30 0.23 -0.07 20.63
C LYS A 30 0.38 -1.39 19.88
N THR A 31 -0.75 -1.93 19.43
CA THR A 31 -0.83 -3.13 18.61
C THR A 31 -0.76 -2.75 17.14
N TRP A 32 0.24 -3.30 16.43
CA TRP A 32 0.43 -3.11 14.99
C TRP A 32 0.03 -4.34 14.21
N ALA A 33 -0.89 -4.20 13.26
CA ALA A 33 -1.35 -5.30 12.44
C ALA A 33 -0.34 -5.66 11.34
N VAL A 34 -0.15 -6.97 11.13
CA VAL A 34 0.66 -7.53 10.04
C VAL A 34 -0.06 -8.70 9.38
N THR A 35 0.25 -9.00 8.12
CA THR A 35 -0.23 -10.25 7.52
C THR A 35 0.44 -11.44 8.16
N GLN A 36 1.77 -11.39 8.32
CA GLN A 36 2.57 -12.42 8.99
C GLN A 36 3.89 -11.83 9.49
N ALA A 37 4.55 -12.55 10.38
CA ALA A 37 5.91 -12.20 10.79
C ALA A 37 6.85 -12.17 9.58
N GLY A 38 7.72 -11.15 9.50
CA GLY A 38 8.64 -10.96 8.36
C GLY A 38 8.02 -10.33 7.11
N SER A 39 6.71 -10.02 7.11
CA SER A 39 6.07 -9.29 6.00
C SER A 39 6.58 -7.84 5.89
N SER A 40 6.30 -7.19 4.75
CA SER A 40 6.55 -5.76 4.57
C SER A 40 5.91 -4.91 5.66
N PHE A 41 4.70 -5.27 6.10
CA PHE A 41 4.01 -4.59 7.22
C PHE A 41 4.75 -4.74 8.54
N HIS A 42 5.37 -5.89 8.81
CA HIS A 42 6.22 -6.09 9.99
C HIS A 42 7.49 -5.24 9.91
N TYR A 43 8.14 -5.22 8.74
CA TYR A 43 9.31 -4.39 8.52
C TYR A 43 9.01 -2.90 8.71
N MET A 44 7.93 -2.39 8.09
CA MET A 44 7.53 -1.00 8.21
C MET A 44 7.23 -0.61 9.67
N GLY A 45 6.41 -1.40 10.37
CA GLY A 45 6.11 -1.18 11.78
C GLY A 45 7.38 -1.16 12.66
N SER A 46 8.31 -2.09 12.42
CA SER A 46 9.58 -2.15 13.16
C SER A 46 10.46 -0.92 12.92
N LYS A 47 10.53 -0.41 11.69
CA LYS A 47 11.30 0.80 11.37
C LYS A 47 10.70 2.07 11.96
N ILE A 48 9.37 2.19 11.90
CA ILE A 48 8.63 3.30 12.51
C ILE A 48 8.84 3.28 14.03
N ALA A 49 8.64 2.11 14.65
CA ALA A 49 8.84 1.92 16.09
C ALA A 49 10.27 2.29 16.53
N ALA A 50 11.27 1.84 15.78
CA ALA A 50 12.67 2.16 16.09
C ALA A 50 12.97 3.67 16.01
N LYS A 51 12.39 4.38 15.02
CA LYS A 51 12.60 5.83 14.86
C LYS A 51 11.88 6.64 15.92
N GLU A 52 10.71 6.20 16.36
CA GLU A 52 9.92 6.84 17.42
C GLU A 52 10.28 6.35 18.84
N ASN A 53 11.25 5.45 18.96
CA ASN A 53 11.60 4.79 20.23
C ASN A 53 10.38 4.14 20.92
N ALA A 54 9.48 3.58 20.13
CA ALA A 54 8.23 2.95 20.56
C ALA A 54 8.35 1.42 20.61
N LYS A 55 7.56 0.80 21.48
CA LYS A 55 7.42 -0.67 21.55
C LYS A 55 6.07 -1.08 20.98
N LEU A 56 6.09 -1.76 19.83
CA LEU A 56 4.88 -2.28 19.20
C LEU A 56 4.65 -3.76 19.49
N SER A 57 3.38 -4.13 19.69
CA SER A 57 2.96 -5.53 19.72
C SER A 57 2.45 -5.92 18.34
N PHE A 58 3.16 -6.79 17.61
CA PHE A 58 2.78 -7.22 16.27
C PHE A 58 1.72 -8.31 16.31
N LYS A 59 0.57 -8.08 15.65
CA LYS A 59 -0.55 -9.03 15.55
C LYS A 59 -0.72 -9.55 14.12
N PRO A 60 -0.36 -10.82 13.85
CA PRO A 60 -0.55 -11.42 12.52
C PRO A 60 -2.03 -11.76 12.29
N LEU A 61 -2.59 -11.28 11.18
CA LEU A 61 -3.99 -11.45 10.78
C LEU A 61 -4.15 -12.07 9.38
N GLN A 62 -3.05 -12.51 8.76
CA GLN A 62 -2.94 -13.26 7.50
C GLN A 62 -3.40 -12.49 6.25
N LYS A 63 -4.58 -11.84 6.28
CA LYS A 63 -5.20 -11.21 5.10
C LYS A 63 -5.45 -9.73 5.33
N VAL A 64 -5.26 -8.91 4.30
CA VAL A 64 -5.56 -7.47 4.30
C VAL A 64 -7.01 -7.20 4.75
N GLY A 65 -7.97 -7.98 4.26
CA GLY A 65 -9.38 -7.84 4.67
C GLY A 65 -9.62 -8.06 6.18
N ALA A 66 -8.90 -9.02 6.79
CA ALA A 66 -8.97 -9.25 8.23
C ALA A 66 -8.34 -8.09 9.03
N ILE A 67 -7.24 -7.51 8.53
CA ILE A 67 -6.63 -6.32 9.14
C ILE A 67 -7.60 -5.14 9.09
N ILE A 68 -8.25 -4.91 7.94
CA ILE A 68 -9.26 -3.83 7.80
C ILE A 68 -10.41 -4.03 8.81
N GLY A 69 -10.90 -5.26 8.95
CA GLY A 69 -11.93 -5.59 9.94
C GLY A 69 -11.47 -5.31 11.38
N ALA A 70 -10.26 -5.73 11.73
CA ALA A 70 -9.68 -5.52 13.04
C ALA A 70 -9.41 -4.03 13.36
N MET A 71 -8.98 -3.24 12.37
CA MET A 71 -8.84 -1.78 12.49
C MET A 71 -10.20 -1.11 12.76
N LYS A 72 -11.23 -1.47 11.98
CA LYS A 72 -12.59 -0.93 12.14
C LYS A 72 -13.23 -1.25 13.48
N SER A 73 -12.93 -2.41 14.03
CA SER A 73 -13.45 -2.85 15.34
C SER A 73 -12.59 -2.44 16.54
N GLY A 74 -11.45 -1.77 16.30
CA GLY A 74 -10.52 -1.39 17.37
C GLY A 74 -9.76 -2.56 18.00
N GLN A 75 -9.74 -3.74 17.36
CA GLN A 75 -8.98 -4.90 17.84
C GLN A 75 -7.46 -4.77 17.63
N VAL A 76 -7.04 -3.87 16.76
CA VAL A 76 -5.67 -3.42 16.55
C VAL A 76 -5.65 -1.90 16.46
N ASP A 77 -4.54 -1.31 16.90
CA ASP A 77 -4.43 0.15 16.99
C ASP A 77 -3.90 0.76 15.70
N ALA A 78 -2.94 0.13 15.05
CA ALA A 78 -2.20 0.72 13.94
C ALA A 78 -1.85 -0.27 12.83
N TRP A 79 -1.60 0.27 11.65
CA TRP A 79 -1.21 -0.45 10.45
C TRP A 79 -0.62 0.49 9.40
N SER A 80 0.01 -0.05 8.35
CA SER A 80 0.40 0.71 7.16
C SER A 80 -0.12 0.05 5.90
N ILE A 81 -0.55 0.85 4.93
CA ILE A 81 -1.12 0.34 3.67
C ILE A 81 -1.01 1.39 2.55
N VAL A 82 -1.12 0.93 1.32
CA VAL A 82 -1.13 1.72 0.09
C VAL A 82 -2.26 2.74 0.04
N PRO A 83 -2.08 3.88 -0.65
CA PRO A 83 -3.01 5.03 -0.63
C PRO A 83 -4.42 4.69 -1.07
N HIS A 84 -4.58 3.85 -2.11
CA HIS A 84 -5.89 3.49 -2.66
C HIS A 84 -6.77 2.66 -1.70
N ILE A 85 -6.18 2.11 -0.63
CA ILE A 85 -6.91 1.47 0.47
C ILE A 85 -7.01 2.43 1.66
N ALA A 86 -5.94 3.13 2.01
CA ALA A 86 -5.87 4.02 3.15
C ALA A 86 -6.88 5.17 3.06
N LYS A 87 -6.85 5.92 1.95
CA LYS A 87 -7.68 7.12 1.75
C LYS A 87 -9.20 6.86 1.85
N PRO A 88 -9.77 5.82 1.20
CA PRO A 88 -11.19 5.49 1.39
C PRO A 88 -11.56 5.10 2.81
N LEU A 89 -10.67 4.41 3.53
CA LEU A 89 -10.91 4.04 4.93
C LEU A 89 -10.89 5.26 5.86
N ASP A 90 -9.96 6.17 5.65
CA ASP A 90 -9.84 7.44 6.37
C ASP A 90 -11.06 8.33 6.11
N LYS A 91 -11.42 8.51 4.84
CA LYS A 91 -12.63 9.27 4.45
C LYS A 91 -13.91 8.70 5.06
N GLY A 92 -13.96 7.39 5.27
CA GLY A 92 -15.08 6.70 5.92
C GLY A 92 -15.07 6.81 7.45
N GLY A 93 -14.07 7.45 8.06
CA GLY A 93 -13.95 7.66 9.51
C GLY A 93 -13.66 6.39 10.32
N ALA A 94 -13.38 5.27 9.66
CA ALA A 94 -13.11 4.01 10.34
C ALA A 94 -11.64 3.89 10.84
N VAL A 95 -10.76 4.63 10.19
CA VAL A 95 -9.33 4.77 10.53
C VAL A 95 -8.92 6.21 10.25
N HIS A 96 -7.73 6.61 10.74
CA HIS A 96 -7.16 7.92 10.49
C HIS A 96 -5.74 7.80 9.99
N ILE A 97 -5.39 8.56 8.94
CA ILE A 97 -4.03 8.68 8.44
C ILE A 97 -3.26 9.61 9.38
N ILE A 98 -2.15 9.12 9.95
CA ILE A 98 -1.30 9.86 10.90
C ILE A 98 0.12 10.12 10.40
N GLY A 99 0.47 9.66 9.20
CA GLY A 99 1.79 9.87 8.61
C GLY A 99 2.02 9.06 7.35
N ASN A 100 3.20 9.21 6.77
CA ASN A 100 3.65 8.47 5.59
C ASN A 100 4.81 7.54 5.95
N VAL A 101 4.85 6.37 5.36
CA VAL A 101 5.96 5.41 5.55
C VAL A 101 7.27 5.97 5.01
N ALA A 102 7.23 6.75 3.92
CA ALA A 102 8.41 7.36 3.30
C ALA A 102 9.19 8.30 4.25
N ASP A 103 8.51 8.92 5.22
CA ASP A 103 9.15 9.79 6.22
C ASP A 103 10.06 8.98 7.18
N TYR A 104 9.82 7.68 7.29
CA TYR A 104 10.53 6.75 8.16
C TYR A 104 11.53 5.88 7.42
N ILE A 105 11.21 5.51 6.19
CA ILE A 105 11.99 4.58 5.36
C ILE A 105 12.17 5.24 3.98
N PRO A 106 13.07 6.22 3.85
CA PRO A 106 13.32 6.89 2.57
C PRO A 106 13.87 5.88 1.55
N ASN A 107 13.48 6.05 0.30
CA ASN A 107 13.86 5.19 -0.82
C ASN A 107 13.49 3.71 -0.64
N TYR A 108 12.41 3.44 0.11
CA TYR A 108 11.94 2.09 0.34
C TYR A 108 11.36 1.46 -0.91
N GLN A 109 11.96 0.37 -1.37
CA GLN A 109 11.43 -0.43 -2.46
C GLN A 109 10.40 -1.42 -1.91
N VAL A 110 9.12 -1.13 -2.16
CA VAL A 110 7.99 -1.89 -1.60
C VAL A 110 7.85 -3.26 -2.24
N THR A 111 8.05 -3.35 -3.57
CA THR A 111 7.88 -4.57 -4.35
C THR A 111 9.03 -4.74 -5.34
N VAL A 112 9.30 -6.00 -5.69
CA VAL A 112 10.27 -6.38 -6.71
C VAL A 112 9.70 -7.44 -7.63
N VAL A 113 10.13 -7.44 -8.88
CA VAL A 113 9.89 -8.54 -9.81
C VAL A 113 11.05 -9.52 -9.66
N PHE A 114 10.74 -10.78 -9.42
CA PHE A 114 11.75 -11.84 -9.29
C PHE A 114 11.32 -13.10 -10.02
N THR A 115 12.30 -13.95 -10.32
CA THR A 115 12.08 -15.27 -10.93
C THR A 115 12.99 -16.31 -10.28
N SER A 116 12.78 -17.60 -10.60
CA SER A 116 13.65 -18.67 -10.13
C SER A 116 15.03 -18.59 -10.80
N ALA A 117 16.05 -19.14 -10.14
CA ALA A 117 17.38 -19.27 -10.73
C ALA A 117 17.36 -20.09 -12.02
N ASP A 118 16.53 -21.13 -12.09
CA ASP A 118 16.34 -21.95 -13.28
C ASP A 118 15.77 -21.13 -14.45
N ASN A 119 14.70 -20.37 -14.24
CA ASN A 119 14.15 -19.48 -15.27
C ASN A 119 15.19 -18.43 -15.73
N ALA A 120 15.95 -17.87 -14.80
CA ALA A 120 17.00 -16.89 -15.13
C ALA A 120 18.10 -17.51 -16.01
N ALA A 121 18.48 -18.76 -15.75
CA ALA A 121 19.48 -19.47 -16.51
C ALA A 121 18.94 -20.04 -17.85
N ASN A 122 17.79 -20.73 -17.80
CA ASN A 122 17.31 -21.57 -18.89
C ASN A 122 16.17 -20.94 -19.71
N GLN A 123 15.53 -19.87 -19.20
CA GLN A 123 14.41 -19.14 -19.84
C GLN A 123 14.70 -17.64 -19.98
N ARG A 124 15.96 -17.30 -20.19
CA ARG A 124 16.41 -15.89 -20.22
C ARG A 124 15.64 -15.04 -21.21
N THR A 125 15.45 -15.52 -22.43
CA THR A 125 14.71 -14.78 -23.48
C THR A 125 13.27 -14.45 -23.06
N ASN A 126 12.59 -15.41 -22.42
CA ASN A 126 11.22 -15.20 -21.91
C ASN A 126 11.21 -14.22 -20.74
N SER A 127 12.18 -14.34 -19.82
CA SER A 127 12.31 -13.43 -18.67
C SER A 127 12.56 -11.99 -19.13
N GLU A 128 13.45 -11.79 -20.10
CA GLU A 128 13.72 -10.46 -20.68
C GLU A 128 12.50 -9.91 -21.45
N ALA A 129 11.78 -10.75 -22.19
CA ALA A 129 10.56 -10.33 -22.89
C ALA A 129 9.48 -9.88 -21.89
N PHE A 130 9.32 -10.62 -20.78
CA PHE A 130 8.41 -10.24 -19.71
C PHE A 130 8.81 -8.89 -19.09
N LEU A 131 10.08 -8.69 -18.76
CA LEU A 131 10.55 -7.43 -18.17
C LEU A 131 10.36 -6.25 -19.11
N ARG A 132 10.59 -6.43 -20.43
CA ARG A 132 10.31 -5.38 -21.42
C ARG A 132 8.82 -5.04 -21.50
N ALA A 133 7.94 -6.05 -21.44
CA ALA A 133 6.49 -5.82 -21.42
C ALA A 133 6.04 -5.12 -20.14
N PHE A 134 6.57 -5.54 -18.98
CA PHE A 134 6.33 -4.91 -17.69
C PHE A 134 6.76 -3.44 -17.68
N SER A 135 7.98 -3.15 -18.16
CA SER A 135 8.50 -1.77 -18.22
C SER A 135 7.66 -0.87 -19.12
N ARG A 136 7.18 -1.38 -20.28
CA ARG A 136 6.25 -0.61 -21.13
C ARG A 136 4.92 -0.35 -20.42
N GLY A 137 4.33 -1.37 -19.81
CA GLY A 137 3.07 -1.20 -19.07
C GLY A 137 3.19 -0.22 -17.91
N ALA A 138 4.32 -0.23 -17.19
CA ALA A 138 4.58 0.76 -16.14
C ALA A 138 4.73 2.18 -16.70
N ALA A 139 5.40 2.35 -17.84
CA ALA A 139 5.53 3.65 -18.50
C ALA A 139 4.16 4.17 -18.99
N ASP A 140 3.35 3.32 -19.61
CA ASP A 140 2.00 3.66 -20.06
C ASP A 140 1.09 4.06 -18.89
N PHE A 141 1.17 3.31 -17.76
CA PHE A 141 0.44 3.62 -16.53
C PHE A 141 0.84 4.98 -15.98
N ASN A 142 2.15 5.24 -15.87
CA ASN A 142 2.64 6.53 -15.36
C ASN A 142 2.19 7.68 -16.25
N ALA A 143 2.36 7.59 -17.57
CA ALA A 143 1.95 8.63 -18.50
C ALA A 143 0.44 8.92 -18.46
N ALA A 144 -0.39 7.88 -18.26
CA ALA A 144 -1.84 8.01 -18.26
C ALA A 144 -2.39 8.52 -16.91
N LEU A 145 -1.91 7.98 -15.77
CA LEU A 145 -2.55 8.17 -14.47
C LEU A 145 -1.72 9.00 -13.47
N VAL A 146 -0.39 8.94 -13.55
CA VAL A 146 0.50 9.70 -12.64
C VAL A 146 0.79 11.07 -13.24
N ASP A 147 1.48 11.10 -14.38
CA ASP A 147 1.91 12.34 -15.06
C ASP A 147 0.77 12.99 -15.82
N LYS A 148 -0.25 12.22 -16.21
CA LYS A 148 -1.45 12.63 -16.98
C LYS A 148 -1.13 13.32 -18.31
N THR A 149 0.01 12.99 -18.89
CA THR A 149 0.50 13.60 -20.14
C THR A 149 -0.30 13.19 -21.37
N LEU A 150 -1.05 12.06 -21.28
CA LEU A 150 -1.85 11.52 -22.38
C LEU A 150 -3.32 11.99 -22.37
N GLY A 151 -3.72 12.79 -21.38
CA GLY A 151 -5.05 13.33 -21.24
C GLY A 151 -6.08 12.36 -20.65
N GLU A 152 -7.30 12.87 -20.36
CA GLU A 152 -8.32 12.14 -19.58
C GLU A 152 -8.85 10.89 -20.30
N ALA A 153 -8.94 10.89 -21.64
CA ALA A 153 -9.39 9.71 -22.38
C ALA A 153 -8.44 8.52 -22.18
N ALA A 154 -7.12 8.75 -22.26
CA ALA A 154 -6.12 7.71 -22.01
C ALA A 154 -6.11 7.27 -20.55
N ALA A 155 -6.32 8.20 -19.61
CA ALA A 155 -6.47 7.87 -18.20
C ALA A 155 -7.67 6.95 -17.96
N GLU A 156 -8.82 7.24 -18.57
CA GLU A 156 -10.02 6.42 -18.46
C GLU A 156 -9.82 5.02 -19.06
N ASP A 157 -9.16 4.92 -20.22
CA ASP A 157 -8.84 3.64 -20.85
C ASP A 157 -7.87 2.80 -20.00
N MET A 158 -6.89 3.44 -19.36
CA MET A 158 -5.99 2.78 -18.41
C MET A 158 -6.75 2.27 -17.18
N VAL A 159 -7.68 3.05 -16.63
CA VAL A 159 -8.54 2.61 -15.51
C VAL A 159 -9.37 1.38 -15.90
N LYS A 160 -9.97 1.38 -17.10
CA LYS A 160 -10.71 0.22 -17.63
C LYS A 160 -9.82 -1.01 -17.79
N LEU A 161 -8.60 -0.81 -18.29
CA LEU A 161 -7.61 -1.88 -18.44
C LEU A 161 -7.24 -2.50 -17.08
N VAL A 162 -6.93 -1.69 -16.08
CA VAL A 162 -6.64 -2.15 -14.73
C VAL A 162 -7.85 -2.85 -14.10
N HIS A 163 -9.05 -2.29 -14.26
CA HIS A 163 -10.29 -2.91 -13.78
C HIS A 163 -10.47 -4.33 -14.36
N LYS A 164 -10.27 -4.47 -15.67
CA LYS A 164 -10.44 -5.74 -16.39
C LYS A 164 -9.58 -6.89 -15.82
N TYR A 165 -8.37 -6.58 -15.32
CA TYR A 165 -7.41 -7.62 -14.91
C TYR A 165 -7.20 -7.70 -13.39
N VAL A 166 -7.48 -6.63 -12.65
CA VAL A 166 -7.17 -6.56 -11.21
C VAL A 166 -8.44 -6.54 -10.35
N TYR A 167 -9.50 -5.91 -10.83
CA TYR A 167 -10.74 -5.71 -10.05
C TYR A 167 -11.96 -6.39 -10.69
N VAL A 168 -11.76 -7.56 -11.28
CA VAL A 168 -12.77 -8.30 -12.06
C VAL A 168 -14.08 -8.57 -11.30
N ASP A 169 -13.99 -8.76 -9.98
CA ASP A 169 -15.13 -9.07 -9.12
C ASP A 169 -15.82 -7.81 -8.52
N ARG A 170 -15.38 -6.61 -8.92
CA ARG A 170 -15.95 -5.35 -8.42
C ARG A 170 -16.61 -4.56 -9.54
N PRO A 171 -17.79 -3.97 -9.32
CA PRO A 171 -18.38 -3.03 -10.28
C PRO A 171 -17.40 -1.90 -10.62
N TYR A 172 -17.37 -1.50 -11.89
CA TYR A 172 -16.44 -0.48 -12.38
C TYR A 172 -16.50 0.82 -11.58
N GLU A 173 -17.71 1.31 -11.29
CA GLU A 173 -17.95 2.56 -10.58
C GLU A 173 -17.37 2.55 -9.14
N LYS A 174 -17.26 1.36 -8.56
CA LYS A 174 -16.65 1.16 -7.22
C LYS A 174 -15.13 0.96 -7.28
N ALA A 175 -14.63 0.42 -8.39
CA ALA A 175 -13.21 0.15 -8.57
C ALA A 175 -12.44 1.38 -9.10
N ALA A 176 -13.01 2.12 -10.04
CA ALA A 176 -12.36 3.24 -10.71
C ALA A 176 -11.77 4.30 -9.76
N PRO A 177 -12.47 4.76 -8.70
CA PRO A 177 -11.87 5.69 -7.74
C PRO A 177 -10.67 5.11 -7.00
N SER A 178 -10.70 3.81 -6.68
CA SER A 178 -9.57 3.12 -6.01
C SER A 178 -8.36 3.00 -6.93
N ILE A 179 -8.58 2.73 -8.22
CA ILE A 179 -7.51 2.65 -9.23
C ILE A 179 -6.83 4.02 -9.39
N ARG A 180 -7.62 5.08 -9.53
CA ARG A 180 -7.12 6.46 -9.66
C ARG A 180 -6.40 6.96 -8.40
N ASN A 181 -6.81 6.51 -7.22
CA ASN A 181 -6.16 6.85 -5.94
C ASN A 181 -4.87 6.06 -5.70
N GLY A 182 -4.59 5.03 -6.48
CA GLY A 182 -3.39 4.21 -6.39
C GLY A 182 -2.27 4.63 -7.36
N ALA A 183 -2.56 5.65 -8.18
CA ALA A 183 -1.62 6.20 -9.16
C ALA A 183 -0.81 7.36 -8.60
#